data_cd8546f884687b3c5b42a0ef54b82e85
#
_entry.id   cd8546f884687b3c5b42a0ef54b82e85
#
_cell.length_a   1.000
_cell.length_b   1.000
_cell.length_c   1.000
_cell.angle_alpha   90.00
_cell.angle_beta   90.00
_cell.angle_gamma   90.00
#
_symmetry.space_group_name_H-M   'P 1'
#
loop_
_entity.id
_entity.type
_entity.pdbx_description
1 polymer ?
#
loop_
_entity_poly.entity_id
_entity_poly.type
_entity_poly.pdbx_seq_one_letter_code
_entity_poly.pdbx_strand_id
1 'polypeptide(L)'
;WHITEEEANLSRQLTLTQNCINRLKNMRHSSHRKGFLAVRCLLRSANIPIHKIHYSTDGKPYMKQGPFLSFSHSKHFAAIAIGNVPVGVDVEQQRDKIVRIAKKFVNPIDKARTDTVAALTDLWCVKEAMYKMISVPGIRLNKDISVDFKEYQKGMATYKDQSYHFFHDSWSDYSCALTIKEKV
;
A
#
# COMPACT_ATOMS: atom_id res chain seq x y z
N TRP A 1 4.59 -9.49 -5.36
CA TRP A 1 4.26 -10.85 -5.78
C TRP A 1 3.09 -10.83 -6.77
N HIS A 2 3.29 -11.42 -7.93
CA HIS A 2 2.22 -11.68 -8.89
C HIS A 2 1.43 -12.92 -8.43
N ILE A 3 0.16 -12.74 -8.09
CA ILE A 3 -0.71 -13.79 -7.54
C ILE A 3 -1.29 -14.58 -8.70
N THR A 4 -0.72 -15.74 -8.98
CA THR A 4 -1.20 -16.69 -9.99
C THR A 4 -1.90 -17.89 -9.36
N GLU A 5 -1.72 -18.10 -8.06
CA GLU A 5 -2.19 -19.24 -7.32
C GLU A 5 -3.70 -19.17 -7.03
N GLU A 6 -4.30 -20.35 -6.91
CA GLU A 6 -5.65 -20.48 -6.39
C GLU A 6 -5.70 -20.28 -4.87
N GLU A 7 -6.84 -19.80 -4.36
CA GLU A 7 -7.06 -19.50 -2.95
C GLU A 7 -6.71 -20.67 -2.02
N ALA A 8 -7.09 -21.89 -2.41
CA ALA A 8 -6.80 -23.11 -1.65
C ALA A 8 -5.28 -23.36 -1.53
N ASN A 9 -4.51 -23.09 -2.59
CA ASN A 9 -3.06 -23.30 -2.61
C ASN A 9 -2.34 -22.28 -1.71
N LEU A 10 -2.79 -21.02 -1.73
CA LEU A 10 -2.28 -19.99 -0.82
C LEU A 10 -2.58 -20.35 0.65
N SER A 11 -3.81 -20.79 0.92
CA SER A 11 -4.24 -21.14 2.28
C SER A 11 -3.48 -22.32 2.86
N ARG A 12 -3.23 -23.38 2.06
CA ARG A 12 -2.49 -24.59 2.51
C ARG A 12 -1.06 -24.29 2.97
N GLN A 13 -0.49 -23.19 2.50
CA GLN A 13 0.87 -22.76 2.86
C GLN A 13 0.93 -22.07 4.23
N LEU A 14 -0.18 -21.78 4.88
CA LEU A 14 -0.27 -20.89 6.03
C LEU A 14 -0.88 -21.54 7.24
N THR A 15 -0.29 -21.30 8.40
CA THR A 15 -0.97 -21.48 9.69
C THR A 15 -1.64 -20.16 10.06
N LEU A 16 -2.95 -20.07 9.78
CA LEU A 16 -3.71 -18.86 10.00
C LEU A 16 -4.14 -18.72 11.47
N THR A 17 -4.03 -17.52 12.00
CA THR A 17 -4.59 -17.19 13.32
C THR A 17 -6.12 -17.10 13.24
N GLN A 18 -6.80 -17.20 14.39
CA GLN A 18 -8.26 -17.05 14.45
C GLN A 18 -8.72 -15.69 13.88
N ASN A 19 -7.95 -14.63 14.13
CA ASN A 19 -8.23 -13.31 13.55
C ASN A 19 -8.16 -13.33 12.01
N CYS A 20 -7.15 -14.00 11.43
CA CYS A 20 -7.06 -14.14 9.96
C CYS A 20 -8.25 -14.90 9.40
N ILE A 21 -8.67 -15.99 10.05
CA ILE A 21 -9.83 -16.80 9.64
C ILE A 21 -11.11 -15.96 9.68
N ASN A 22 -11.32 -15.19 10.75
CA ASN A 22 -12.49 -14.34 10.89
C ASN A 22 -12.53 -13.23 9.81
N ARG A 23 -11.37 -12.63 9.49
CA ARG A 23 -11.27 -11.63 8.42
C ARG A 23 -11.58 -12.22 7.05
N LEU A 24 -11.05 -13.41 6.73
CA LEU A 24 -11.34 -14.11 5.47
C LEU A 24 -12.81 -14.43 5.30
N LYS A 25 -13.50 -14.89 6.35
CA LYS A 25 -14.95 -15.17 6.32
C LYS A 25 -15.78 -13.93 5.93
N ASN A 26 -15.33 -12.74 6.29
CA ASN A 26 -16.01 -11.48 6.00
C ASN A 26 -15.69 -10.92 4.60
N MET A 27 -14.74 -11.52 3.86
CA MET A 27 -14.37 -11.07 2.52
C MET A 27 -15.23 -11.74 1.45
N ARG A 28 -16.08 -10.98 0.76
CA ARG A 28 -17.01 -11.51 -0.26
C ARG A 28 -16.31 -11.92 -1.56
N HIS A 29 -15.31 -11.14 -2.00
CA HIS A 29 -14.65 -11.34 -3.30
C HIS A 29 -13.43 -12.22 -3.20
N SER A 30 -13.32 -13.22 -4.09
CA SER A 30 -12.17 -14.14 -4.15
C SER A 30 -10.84 -13.40 -4.34
N SER A 31 -10.80 -12.36 -5.18
CA SER A 31 -9.61 -11.55 -5.38
C SER A 31 -9.11 -10.89 -4.09
N HIS A 32 -10.01 -10.43 -3.22
CA HIS A 32 -9.63 -9.87 -1.91
C HIS A 32 -9.10 -10.96 -0.97
N ARG A 33 -9.71 -12.16 -0.97
CA ARG A 33 -9.21 -13.28 -0.17
C ARG A 33 -7.85 -13.77 -0.65
N LYS A 34 -7.65 -13.89 -1.97
CA LYS A 34 -6.34 -14.22 -2.56
C LYS A 34 -5.26 -13.17 -2.18
N GLY A 35 -5.54 -11.89 -2.34
CA GLY A 35 -4.63 -10.81 -1.96
C GLY A 35 -4.28 -10.83 -0.47
N PHE A 36 -5.29 -11.04 0.39
CA PHE A 36 -5.09 -11.20 1.82
C PHE A 36 -4.17 -12.37 2.17
N LEU A 37 -4.37 -13.53 1.55
CA LEU A 37 -3.54 -14.73 1.77
C LEU A 37 -2.13 -14.55 1.21
N ALA A 38 -1.98 -13.95 0.02
CA ALA A 38 -0.69 -13.66 -0.60
C ALA A 38 0.17 -12.75 0.31
N VAL A 39 -0.41 -11.72 0.91
CA VAL A 39 0.28 -10.90 1.92
C VAL A 39 0.80 -11.76 3.08
N ARG A 40 0.04 -12.77 3.55
CA ARG A 40 0.49 -13.68 4.63
C ARG A 40 1.61 -14.60 4.17
N CYS A 41 1.56 -15.07 2.93
CA CYS A 41 2.67 -15.84 2.34
C CYS A 41 3.94 -14.99 2.23
N LEU A 42 3.83 -13.73 1.79
CA LEU A 42 4.96 -12.78 1.77
C LEU A 42 5.55 -12.56 3.16
N LEU A 43 4.70 -12.35 4.18
CA LEU A 43 5.15 -12.20 5.57
C LEU A 43 5.89 -13.44 6.06
N ARG A 44 5.39 -14.63 5.76
CA ARG A 44 6.06 -15.89 6.09
C ARG A 44 7.43 -15.98 5.40
N SER A 45 7.51 -15.66 4.11
CA SER A 45 8.77 -15.65 3.36
C SER A 45 9.78 -14.63 3.90
N ALA A 46 9.29 -13.54 4.49
CA ALA A 46 10.12 -12.54 5.17
C ALA A 46 10.41 -12.86 6.65
N ASN A 47 10.06 -14.06 7.12
CA ASN A 47 10.19 -14.49 8.51
C ASN A 47 9.47 -13.58 9.52
N ILE A 48 8.38 -12.92 9.12
CA ILE A 48 7.52 -12.12 9.99
C ILE A 48 6.41 -13.02 10.56
N PRO A 49 6.39 -13.24 11.88
CA PRO A 49 5.40 -14.12 12.49
C PRO A 49 4.00 -13.49 12.49
N ILE A 50 3.07 -14.08 11.74
CA ILE A 50 1.71 -13.56 11.53
C ILE A 50 0.96 -13.36 12.86
N HIS A 51 1.19 -14.22 13.86
CA HIS A 51 0.55 -14.13 15.17
C HIS A 51 1.00 -12.92 16.02
N LYS A 52 2.11 -12.28 15.69
CA LYS A 52 2.62 -11.06 16.36
C LYS A 52 2.11 -9.77 15.68
N ILE A 53 1.37 -9.88 14.59
CA ILE A 53 0.83 -8.72 13.89
C ILE A 53 -0.50 -8.34 14.54
N HIS A 54 -0.55 -7.10 15.01
CA HIS A 54 -1.75 -6.44 15.52
C HIS A 54 -2.26 -5.44 14.49
N TYR A 55 -3.47 -4.95 14.71
CA TYR A 55 -4.07 -3.91 13.88
C TYR A 55 -4.60 -2.80 14.79
N SER A 56 -4.32 -1.55 14.42
CA SER A 56 -4.93 -0.38 15.07
C SER A 56 -6.43 -0.30 14.74
N THR A 57 -7.12 0.62 15.37
CA THR A 57 -8.57 0.88 15.14
C THR A 57 -8.87 1.24 13.69
N ASP A 58 -7.95 1.90 13.01
CA ASP A 58 -7.99 2.28 11.59
C ASP A 58 -7.45 1.21 10.64
N GLY A 59 -7.12 0.02 11.18
CA GLY A 59 -6.73 -1.15 10.37
C GLY A 59 -5.25 -1.19 9.96
N LYS A 60 -4.40 -0.28 10.46
CA LYS A 60 -2.95 -0.31 10.19
C LYS A 60 -2.30 -1.50 10.88
N PRO A 61 -1.50 -2.32 10.15
CA PRO A 61 -0.73 -3.38 10.76
C PRO A 61 0.44 -2.83 11.57
N TYR A 62 0.70 -3.42 12.73
CA TYR A 62 1.87 -3.12 13.55
C TYR A 62 2.33 -4.31 14.39
N MET A 63 3.56 -4.25 14.87
CA MET A 63 4.10 -5.18 15.87
C MET A 63 4.46 -4.38 17.13
N LYS A 64 4.19 -4.92 18.33
CA LYS A 64 4.56 -4.25 19.59
C LYS A 64 6.07 -4.08 19.72
N GLN A 65 6.82 -5.07 19.25
CA GLN A 65 8.27 -5.07 19.14
C GLN A 65 8.61 -5.67 17.78
N GLY A 66 9.31 -4.92 16.94
CA GLY A 66 9.65 -5.37 15.58
C GLY A 66 9.68 -4.22 14.57
N PRO A 67 9.82 -4.55 13.29
CA PRO A 67 9.88 -3.56 12.22
C PRO A 67 8.53 -2.87 12.00
N PHE A 68 8.59 -1.72 11.34
CA PHE A 68 7.41 -1.10 10.73
C PHE A 68 6.93 -1.93 9.56
N LEU A 69 5.61 -2.03 9.41
CA LEU A 69 4.97 -2.85 8.39
C LEU A 69 3.96 -2.03 7.59
N SER A 70 3.92 -2.27 6.29
CA SER A 70 2.83 -1.81 5.43
C SER A 70 2.48 -2.89 4.41
N PHE A 71 1.19 -3.03 4.11
CA PHE A 71 0.68 -4.04 3.18
C PHE A 71 -0.23 -3.40 2.14
N SER A 72 -0.16 -3.92 0.93
CA SER A 72 -1.14 -3.63 -0.11
C SER A 72 -1.39 -4.85 -0.97
N HIS A 73 -2.56 -4.90 -1.58
CA HIS A 73 -2.86 -5.87 -2.63
C HIS A 73 -3.91 -5.31 -3.59
N SER A 74 -3.77 -5.64 -4.83
CA SER A 74 -4.74 -5.42 -5.88
C SER A 74 -5.22 -6.76 -6.46
N LYS A 75 -5.83 -6.75 -7.64
CA LYS A 75 -6.42 -7.97 -8.22
C LYS A 75 -5.41 -9.11 -8.41
N HIS A 76 -4.20 -8.79 -8.91
CA HIS A 76 -3.19 -9.80 -9.26
C HIS A 76 -1.86 -9.60 -8.54
N PHE A 77 -1.71 -8.58 -7.70
CA PHE A 77 -0.46 -8.33 -7.00
C PHE A 77 -0.68 -8.12 -5.50
N ALA A 78 0.27 -8.60 -4.72
CA ALA A 78 0.42 -8.29 -3.30
C ALA A 78 1.80 -7.69 -3.06
N ALA A 79 1.87 -6.73 -2.15
CA ALA A 79 3.10 -6.07 -1.73
C ALA A 79 3.16 -5.95 -0.21
N ILE A 80 4.36 -6.10 0.35
CA ILE A 80 4.68 -5.76 1.74
C ILE A 80 5.88 -4.84 1.77
N ALA A 81 5.88 -3.89 2.69
CA ALA A 81 7.06 -3.12 3.06
C ALA A 81 7.40 -3.38 4.53
N ILE A 82 8.68 -3.59 4.80
CA ILE A 82 9.24 -3.87 6.13
C ILE A 82 10.41 -2.93 6.34
N GLY A 83 10.43 -2.18 7.43
CA GLY A 83 11.48 -1.19 7.66
C GLY A 83 11.78 -0.95 9.13
N ASN A 84 12.98 -0.45 9.41
CA ASN A 84 13.38 0.05 10.73
C ASN A 84 12.91 1.49 10.98
N VAL A 85 12.31 2.11 9.99
CA VAL A 85 11.65 3.42 10.02
C VAL A 85 10.24 3.27 9.47
N PRO A 86 9.32 4.22 9.73
CA PRO A 86 7.98 4.19 9.15
C PRO A 86 8.03 4.05 7.62
N VAL A 87 7.25 3.10 7.11
CA VAL A 87 7.12 2.77 5.69
C VAL A 87 5.66 2.67 5.29
N GLY A 88 5.39 2.94 4.01
CA GLY A 88 4.08 2.72 3.40
C GLY A 88 4.25 2.13 2.01
N VAL A 89 3.40 1.19 1.64
CA VAL A 89 3.37 0.59 0.30
C VAL A 89 1.95 0.56 -0.24
N ASP A 90 1.82 0.86 -1.53
CA ASP A 90 0.57 0.66 -2.25
C ASP A 90 0.82 0.05 -3.63
N VAL A 91 -0.12 -0.78 -4.11
CA VAL A 91 -0.13 -1.38 -5.44
C VAL A 91 -1.54 -1.40 -6.00
N GLU A 92 -1.72 -0.80 -7.18
CA GLU A 92 -3.04 -0.65 -7.80
C GLU A 92 -3.03 -1.03 -9.28
N GLN A 93 -4.15 -1.55 -9.74
CA GLN A 93 -4.40 -1.72 -11.17
C GLN A 93 -4.85 -0.40 -11.78
N GLN A 94 -4.26 -0.02 -12.90
CA GLN A 94 -4.65 1.15 -13.70
C GLN A 94 -6.02 0.90 -14.32
N ARG A 95 -7.02 1.67 -13.91
CA ARG A 95 -8.42 1.52 -14.37
C ARG A 95 -9.07 2.89 -14.51
N ASP A 96 -9.92 3.07 -15.52
CA ASP A 96 -10.61 4.34 -15.83
C ASP A 96 -11.38 4.92 -14.64
N LYS A 97 -11.78 4.10 -13.67
CA LYS A 97 -12.44 4.58 -12.46
C LYS A 97 -11.61 5.59 -11.67
N ILE A 98 -10.27 5.60 -11.82
CA ILE A 98 -9.38 6.53 -11.12
C ILE A 98 -9.70 7.98 -11.47
N VAL A 99 -10.07 8.24 -12.73
CA VAL A 99 -10.46 9.58 -13.23
C VAL A 99 -11.63 10.14 -12.43
N ARG A 100 -12.61 9.28 -12.11
CA ARG A 100 -13.82 9.70 -11.38
C ARG A 100 -13.53 10.13 -9.94
N ILE A 101 -12.48 9.60 -9.35
CA ILE A 101 -12.10 9.90 -7.97
C ILE A 101 -10.92 10.87 -7.86
N ALA A 102 -10.36 11.36 -8.98
CA ALA A 102 -9.20 12.24 -9.02
C ALA A 102 -9.33 13.44 -8.07
N LYS A 103 -10.51 14.06 -7.99
CA LYS A 103 -10.81 15.18 -7.07
C LYS A 103 -10.57 14.86 -5.59
N LYS A 104 -10.53 13.57 -5.20
CA LYS A 104 -10.33 13.16 -3.81
C LYS A 104 -8.85 13.11 -3.42
N PHE A 105 -7.94 13.06 -4.39
CA PHE A 105 -6.52 12.90 -4.10
C PHE A 105 -5.60 13.88 -4.85
N VAL A 106 -5.98 14.41 -6.02
CA VAL A 106 -5.17 15.41 -6.72
C VAL A 106 -5.17 16.73 -5.94
N ASN A 107 -3.96 17.18 -5.59
CA ASN A 107 -3.73 18.48 -4.96
C ASN A 107 -3.28 19.47 -6.06
N PRO A 108 -3.80 20.71 -6.11
CA PRO A 108 -3.39 21.71 -7.11
C PRO A 108 -1.88 22.01 -7.13
N ILE A 109 -1.16 21.76 -6.04
CA ILE A 109 0.28 21.97 -5.95
C ILE A 109 1.11 20.72 -6.25
N ASP A 110 0.47 19.59 -6.62
CA ASP A 110 1.21 18.40 -7.05
C ASP A 110 1.99 18.71 -8.33
N LYS A 111 3.26 18.36 -8.35
CA LYS A 111 4.09 18.35 -9.56
C LYS A 111 4.09 16.95 -10.16
N ALA A 112 2.95 16.55 -10.66
CA ALA A 112 2.66 15.25 -11.22
C ALA A 112 1.81 15.41 -12.48
N ARG A 113 1.99 14.50 -13.43
CA ARG A 113 1.05 14.37 -14.55
C ARG A 113 -0.29 13.83 -14.05
N THR A 114 -1.36 14.31 -14.63
CA THR A 114 -2.74 13.88 -14.31
C THR A 114 -3.60 13.68 -15.55
N ASP A 115 -2.96 13.63 -16.71
CA ASP A 115 -3.58 13.57 -18.03
C ASP A 115 -3.88 12.13 -18.50
N THR A 116 -3.36 11.13 -17.81
CA THR A 116 -3.57 9.71 -18.15
C THR A 116 -4.03 8.89 -16.94
N VAL A 117 -4.66 7.76 -17.20
CA VAL A 117 -5.04 6.78 -16.15
C VAL A 117 -3.80 6.28 -15.42
N ALA A 118 -2.71 6.01 -16.15
CA ALA A 118 -1.45 5.58 -15.55
C ALA A 118 -0.90 6.64 -14.59
N ALA A 119 -0.74 7.87 -15.03
CA ALA A 119 -0.20 8.95 -14.22
C ALA A 119 -1.08 9.26 -12.98
N LEU A 120 -2.39 9.21 -13.12
CA LEU A 120 -3.31 9.34 -11.98
C LEU A 120 -3.17 8.16 -11.00
N THR A 121 -2.94 6.94 -11.51
CA THR A 121 -2.75 5.76 -10.64
C THR A 121 -1.41 5.82 -9.91
N ASP A 122 -0.34 6.29 -10.57
CA ASP A 122 0.96 6.53 -9.93
C ASP A 122 0.83 7.52 -8.77
N LEU A 123 0.19 8.67 -9.02
CA LEU A 123 -0.06 9.67 -7.98
C LEU A 123 -0.92 9.11 -6.84
N TRP A 124 -1.95 8.33 -7.15
CA TRP A 124 -2.78 7.67 -6.16
C TRP A 124 -1.96 6.72 -5.28
N CYS A 125 -1.15 5.84 -5.89
CA CYS A 125 -0.30 4.89 -5.15
C CYS A 125 0.67 5.61 -4.20
N VAL A 126 1.31 6.70 -4.66
CA VAL A 126 2.20 7.50 -3.80
C VAL A 126 1.45 8.07 -2.61
N LYS A 127 0.26 8.66 -2.83
CA LYS A 127 -0.53 9.27 -1.75
C LYS A 127 -1.10 8.23 -0.77
N GLU A 128 -1.54 7.08 -1.27
CA GLU A 128 -1.98 5.97 -0.41
C GLU A 128 -0.82 5.38 0.40
N ALA A 129 0.37 5.22 -0.21
CA ALA A 129 1.56 4.78 0.50
C ALA A 129 1.94 5.79 1.61
N MET A 130 1.90 7.09 1.31
CA MET A 130 2.10 8.16 2.30
C MET A 130 1.08 8.09 3.43
N TYR A 131 -0.20 7.96 3.11
CA TYR A 131 -1.27 7.83 4.09
C TYR A 131 -1.03 6.63 5.03
N LYS A 132 -0.69 5.47 4.47
CA LYS A 132 -0.37 4.26 5.24
C LYS A 132 0.86 4.44 6.13
N MET A 133 1.87 5.16 5.67
CA MET A 133 3.07 5.47 6.45
C MET A 133 2.77 6.42 7.61
N ILE A 134 2.12 7.57 7.33
CA ILE A 134 1.83 8.62 8.31
C ILE A 134 0.81 8.13 9.34
N SER A 135 -0.26 7.50 8.89
CA SER A 135 -1.31 6.90 9.73
C SER A 135 -1.90 7.85 10.80
N VAL A 136 -2.23 9.06 10.40
CA VAL A 136 -2.93 10.04 11.22
C VAL A 136 -4.38 10.11 10.75
N PRO A 137 -5.37 9.98 11.65
CA PRO A 137 -6.77 10.09 11.26
C PRO A 137 -7.10 11.46 10.64
N GLY A 138 -7.99 11.46 9.65
CA GLY A 138 -8.53 12.69 9.06
C GLY A 138 -7.65 13.33 7.97
N ILE A 139 -6.55 12.71 7.56
CA ILE A 139 -5.73 13.19 6.42
C ILE A 139 -6.58 13.18 5.14
N ARG A 140 -6.56 14.30 4.42
CA ARG A 140 -7.17 14.46 3.10
C ARG A 140 -6.08 14.47 2.04
N LEU A 141 -6.06 13.46 1.19
CA LEU A 141 -5.00 13.25 0.19
C LEU A 141 -4.85 14.45 -0.77
N ASN A 142 -5.98 15.10 -1.11
CA ASN A 142 -6.00 16.23 -2.03
C ASN A 142 -5.69 17.60 -1.40
N LYS A 143 -5.45 17.66 -0.09
CA LYS A 143 -5.18 18.94 0.62
C LYS A 143 -3.93 18.87 1.47
N ASP A 144 -3.77 17.76 2.19
CA ASP A 144 -2.78 17.67 3.25
C ASP A 144 -1.48 17.00 2.76
N ILE A 145 -1.51 16.32 1.59
CA ILE A 145 -0.34 15.69 0.96
C ILE A 145 -0.10 16.32 -0.41
N SER A 146 1.12 16.78 -0.64
CA SER A 146 1.60 17.16 -1.98
C SER A 146 2.72 16.24 -2.44
N VAL A 147 2.82 16.06 -3.75
CA VAL A 147 3.76 15.12 -4.38
C VAL A 147 4.54 15.84 -5.48
N ASP A 148 5.85 15.61 -5.52
CA ASP A 148 6.76 16.12 -6.54
C ASP A 148 7.55 14.93 -7.12
N PHE A 149 7.21 14.52 -8.35
CA PHE A 149 7.94 13.51 -9.11
C PHE A 149 9.21 14.15 -9.67
N LYS A 150 10.36 13.88 -9.08
CA LYS A 150 11.65 14.51 -9.43
C LYS A 150 12.37 13.83 -10.57
N GLU A 151 12.46 12.51 -10.50
CA GLU A 151 13.23 11.67 -11.41
C GLU A 151 12.42 10.43 -11.77
N TYR A 152 12.95 9.67 -12.72
CA TYR A 152 12.39 8.35 -13.01
C TYR A 152 12.37 7.50 -11.74
N GLN A 153 11.19 7.00 -11.38
CA GLN A 153 10.93 6.14 -10.22
C GLN A 153 11.16 6.76 -8.83
N LYS A 154 11.43 8.06 -8.71
CA LYS A 154 11.69 8.72 -7.43
C LYS A 154 11.01 10.08 -7.31
N GLY A 155 10.77 10.49 -6.09
CA GLY A 155 10.26 11.82 -5.80
C GLY A 155 10.15 12.11 -4.32
N MET A 156 9.54 13.26 -4.03
CA MET A 156 9.29 13.74 -2.69
C MET A 156 7.80 13.94 -2.47
N ALA A 157 7.30 13.49 -1.32
CA ALA A 157 5.96 13.78 -0.87
C ALA A 157 6.03 14.59 0.44
N THR A 158 5.17 15.58 0.58
CA THR A 158 5.19 16.50 1.74
C THR A 158 3.88 16.41 2.51
N TYR A 159 3.98 16.35 3.83
CA TYR A 159 2.88 16.44 4.77
C TYR A 159 3.31 17.31 5.97
N LYS A 160 2.55 18.39 6.28
CA LYS A 160 2.84 19.33 7.39
C LYS A 160 4.32 19.76 7.43
N ASP A 161 4.80 20.34 6.36
CA ASP A 161 6.17 20.86 6.22
C ASP A 161 7.31 19.82 6.35
N GLN A 162 6.96 18.53 6.46
CA GLN A 162 7.91 17.44 6.44
C GLN A 162 7.89 16.74 5.09
N SER A 163 9.07 16.54 4.52
CA SER A 163 9.26 15.86 3.25
C SER A 163 9.71 14.41 3.46
N TYR A 164 9.23 13.55 2.59
CA TYR A 164 9.45 12.10 2.62
C TYR A 164 9.83 11.61 1.25
N HIS A 165 10.77 10.69 1.16
CA HIS A 165 11.11 10.06 -0.11
C HIS A 165 10.06 9.03 -0.49
N PHE A 166 9.79 8.95 -1.78
CA PHE A 166 9.05 7.85 -2.35
C PHE A 166 9.80 7.26 -3.56
N PHE A 167 9.52 5.99 -3.78
CA PHE A 167 9.87 5.25 -4.99
C PHE A 167 8.57 4.77 -5.62
N HIS A 168 8.51 4.79 -6.94
CA HIS A 168 7.35 4.24 -7.66
C HIS A 168 7.83 3.47 -8.89
N ASP A 169 7.00 2.54 -9.31
CA ASP A 169 7.22 1.77 -10.54
C ASP A 169 5.87 1.43 -11.18
N SER A 170 5.87 1.31 -12.50
CA SER A 170 4.68 0.95 -13.27
C SER A 170 5.06 -0.09 -14.32
N TRP A 171 4.26 -1.15 -14.39
CA TRP A 171 4.45 -2.24 -15.37
C TRP A 171 3.10 -2.74 -15.85
N SER A 172 3.00 -3.06 -17.13
CA SER A 172 1.73 -3.47 -17.74
C SER A 172 0.63 -2.45 -17.41
N ASP A 173 -0.41 -2.87 -16.70
CA ASP A 173 -1.53 -2.07 -16.21
C ASP A 173 -1.52 -1.89 -14.68
N TYR A 174 -0.34 -1.87 -14.06
CA TYR A 174 -0.18 -1.70 -12.60
C TYR A 174 0.77 -0.57 -12.25
N SER A 175 0.52 0.04 -11.11
CA SER A 175 1.38 1.01 -10.45
C SER A 175 1.63 0.58 -9.01
N CYS A 176 2.84 0.83 -8.51
CA CYS A 176 3.23 0.59 -7.13
C CYS A 176 4.03 1.77 -6.59
N ALA A 177 3.87 2.07 -5.32
CA ALA A 177 4.68 3.07 -4.64
C ALA A 177 5.09 2.60 -3.25
N LEU A 178 6.32 2.97 -2.87
CA LEU A 178 6.90 2.82 -1.55
C LEU A 178 7.25 4.20 -1.00
N THR A 179 6.83 4.52 0.21
CA THR A 179 7.25 5.73 0.93
C THR A 179 8.02 5.36 2.17
N ILE A 180 9.04 6.16 2.50
CA ILE A 180 9.87 5.96 3.69
C ILE A 180 10.08 7.28 4.42
N LYS A 181 10.14 7.20 5.75
CA LYS A 181 10.59 8.31 6.59
C LYS A 181 12.11 8.19 6.73
N GLU A 182 12.85 9.20 6.27
CA GLU A 182 14.29 9.24 6.55
C GLU A 182 14.56 9.29 8.06
N LYS A 183 15.64 8.64 8.49
CA LYS A 183 16.21 8.93 9.80
C LYS A 183 16.88 10.30 9.73
N VAL A 184 16.34 11.25 10.47
CA VAL A 184 17.06 12.48 10.82
C VAL A 184 18.21 12.13 11.74
#